data_728fa090bb63273e14dcb0995ab0dfa1
#
_entry.id   728fa090bb63273e14dcb0995ab0dfa1
#
_cell.length_a   1.000
_cell.length_b   1.000
_cell.length_c   1.000
_cell.angle_alpha   90.00
_cell.angle_beta   90.00
_cell.angle_gamma   90.00
#
_symmetry.space_group_name_H-M   'P 1'
#
loop_
_entity.id
_entity.type
_entity.pdbx_description
1 polymer ?
#
loop_
_entity_poly.entity_id
_entity_poly.type
_entity_poly.pdbx_seq_one_letter_code
_entity_poly.pdbx_strand_id
1 'polypeptide(L)'
;MSGRDERAGEAAGDGAHGLAYEQARLAYSIIQTLLEHTRVTQDLVALMAQVIDEDTQQALTETPYWSAYMDSRRAMERAREEIEQFAAEWTRMAREEPPPAPDDPPPAHE
;
A
#
# COMPACT_ATOMS: atom_id res chain seq x y z
N MET A 1 -5.59 -5.37 43.03
CA MET A 1 -5.62 -4.22 42.12
C MET A 1 -4.93 -4.49 40.80
N SER A 2 -3.88 -5.30 40.84
CA SER A 2 -3.13 -5.60 39.64
C SER A 2 -3.96 -6.24 38.54
N GLY A 3 -4.94 -7.07 38.88
CA GLY A 3 -5.78 -7.68 37.87
C GLY A 3 -6.59 -6.68 37.06
N ARG A 4 -6.95 -5.59 37.70
CA ARG A 4 -7.72 -4.54 37.02
C ARG A 4 -6.82 -3.79 36.03
N ASP A 5 -5.59 -3.53 36.42
CA ASP A 5 -4.64 -2.86 35.57
C ASP A 5 -4.27 -3.74 34.37
N GLU A 6 -4.17 -5.04 34.58
CA GLU A 6 -3.87 -5.97 33.51
C GLU A 6 -4.98 -6.00 32.47
N ARG A 7 -6.24 -5.96 32.90
CA ARG A 7 -7.36 -5.91 31.98
C ARG A 7 -7.36 -4.62 31.15
N ALA A 8 -7.06 -3.51 31.82
CA ALA A 8 -7.00 -2.24 31.11
C ALA A 8 -5.89 -2.25 30.06
N GLY A 9 -4.76 -2.84 30.42
CA GLY A 9 -3.65 -2.96 29.46
C GLY A 9 -3.98 -3.86 28.28
N GLU A 10 -4.66 -4.97 28.53
CA GLU A 10 -5.05 -5.88 27.46
C GLU A 10 -6.07 -5.23 26.53
N ALA A 11 -7.04 -4.55 27.08
CA ALA A 11 -8.05 -3.85 26.26
C ALA A 11 -7.42 -2.75 25.44
N ALA A 12 -6.48 -2.01 26.02
CA ALA A 12 -5.78 -0.97 25.30
C ALA A 12 -4.90 -1.55 24.19
N GLY A 13 -4.27 -2.71 24.45
CA GLY A 13 -3.47 -3.39 23.45
C GLY A 13 -4.29 -3.87 22.27
N ASP A 14 -5.44 -4.46 22.53
CA ASP A 14 -6.34 -4.92 21.49
C ASP A 14 -6.89 -3.75 20.69
N GLY A 15 -7.24 -2.67 21.36
CA GLY A 15 -7.70 -1.46 20.70
C GLY A 15 -6.62 -0.85 19.83
N ALA A 16 -5.37 -0.84 20.32
CA ALA A 16 -4.26 -0.32 19.55
C ALA A 16 -3.99 -1.16 18.31
N HIS A 17 -4.07 -2.49 18.43
CA HIS A 17 -3.91 -3.38 17.26
C HIS A 17 -5.01 -3.16 16.24
N GLY A 18 -6.25 -3.00 16.68
CA GLY A 18 -7.37 -2.73 15.80
C GLY A 18 -7.23 -1.40 15.08
N LEU A 19 -6.81 -0.37 15.82
CA LEU A 19 -6.58 0.95 15.23
C LEU A 19 -5.42 0.92 14.24
N ALA A 20 -4.34 0.22 14.58
CA ALA A 20 -3.20 0.12 13.68
C ALA A 20 -3.56 -0.60 12.39
N TYR A 21 -4.36 -1.66 12.47
CA TYR A 21 -4.84 -2.37 11.30
C TYR A 21 -5.72 -1.47 10.44
N GLU A 22 -6.66 -0.76 11.06
CA GLU A 22 -7.55 0.14 10.32
C GLU A 22 -6.78 1.27 9.67
N GLN A 23 -5.80 1.83 10.35
CA GLN A 23 -4.97 2.89 9.79
C GLN A 23 -4.15 2.38 8.61
N ALA A 24 -3.59 1.18 8.74
CA ALA A 24 -2.83 0.58 7.65
C ALA A 24 -3.72 0.31 6.44
N ARG A 25 -4.92 -0.17 6.67
CA ARG A 25 -5.88 -0.43 5.61
C ARG A 25 -6.29 0.86 4.89
N LEU A 26 -6.56 1.90 5.66
CA LEU A 26 -6.91 3.20 5.09
C LEU A 26 -5.74 3.79 4.30
N ALA A 27 -4.55 3.72 4.86
CA ALA A 27 -3.36 4.22 4.17
C ALA A 27 -3.13 3.46 2.86
N TYR A 28 -3.28 2.13 2.89
CA TYR A 28 -3.15 1.32 1.69
C TYR A 28 -4.18 1.72 0.63
N SER A 29 -5.42 1.93 1.05
CA SER A 29 -6.48 2.35 0.14
C SER A 29 -6.18 3.71 -0.50
N ILE A 30 -5.70 4.65 0.28
CA ILE A 30 -5.33 5.97 -0.22
C ILE A 30 -4.18 5.86 -1.20
N ILE A 31 -3.16 5.08 -0.87
CA ILE A 31 -2.00 4.88 -1.73
C ILE A 31 -2.43 4.24 -3.05
N GLN A 32 -3.30 3.25 -3.01
CA GLN A 32 -3.81 2.60 -4.22
C GLN A 32 -4.53 3.61 -5.12
N THR A 33 -5.34 4.46 -4.54
CA THR A 33 -6.06 5.48 -5.30
C THR A 33 -5.08 6.47 -5.94
N LEU A 34 -4.08 6.89 -5.19
CA LEU A 34 -3.06 7.82 -5.71
C LEU A 34 -2.21 7.18 -6.80
N LEU A 35 -1.85 5.90 -6.63
CA LEU A 35 -1.09 5.18 -7.65
C LEU A 35 -1.90 5.05 -8.93
N GLU A 36 -3.19 4.75 -8.83
CA GLU A 36 -4.06 4.64 -9.99
C GLU A 36 -4.21 5.98 -10.70
N HIS A 37 -4.41 7.05 -9.94
CA HIS A 37 -4.48 8.39 -10.51
C HIS A 37 -3.19 8.75 -11.23
N THR A 38 -2.07 8.43 -10.61
CA THR A 38 -0.75 8.69 -11.20
C THR A 38 -0.58 7.93 -12.49
N ARG A 39 -0.97 6.66 -12.53
CA ARG A 39 -0.88 5.84 -13.72
C ARG A 39 -1.71 6.41 -14.86
N VAL A 40 -2.94 6.75 -14.58
CA VAL A 40 -3.84 7.31 -15.59
C VAL A 40 -3.31 8.63 -16.13
N THR A 41 -2.80 9.48 -15.22
CA THR A 41 -2.23 10.77 -15.62
C THR A 41 -0.97 10.58 -16.47
N GLN A 42 -0.10 9.66 -16.08
CA GLN A 42 1.10 9.37 -16.85
C GLN A 42 0.79 8.83 -18.24
N ASP A 43 -0.21 7.96 -18.34
CA ASP A 43 -0.64 7.42 -19.62
C ASP A 43 -1.19 8.52 -20.52
N LEU A 44 -1.93 9.45 -19.94
CA LEU A 44 -2.46 10.59 -20.68
C LEU A 44 -1.32 11.48 -21.19
N VAL A 45 -0.34 11.78 -20.36
CA VAL A 45 0.82 12.58 -20.76
C VAL A 45 1.57 11.89 -21.90
N ALA A 46 1.77 10.57 -21.80
CA ALA A 46 2.44 9.80 -22.84
C ALA A 46 1.65 9.86 -24.16
N LEU A 47 0.32 9.74 -24.07
CA LEU A 47 -0.53 9.84 -25.25
C LEU A 47 -0.44 11.24 -25.87
N MET A 48 -0.49 12.27 -25.05
CA MET A 48 -0.39 13.65 -25.53
C MET A 48 0.93 13.88 -26.27
N ALA A 49 2.00 13.31 -25.75
CA ALA A 49 3.31 13.41 -26.40
C ALA A 49 3.33 12.72 -27.76
N GLN A 50 2.52 11.67 -27.93
CA GLN A 50 2.46 10.94 -29.19
C GLN A 50 1.65 11.63 -30.25
N VAL A 51 0.67 12.46 -29.87
CA VAL A 51 -0.22 13.07 -30.84
C VAL A 51 0.23 14.44 -31.31
N ILE A 52 1.27 15.00 -30.75
CA ILE A 52 1.83 16.27 -31.22
C ILE A 52 2.79 16.01 -32.39
N ASP A 53 3.06 17.07 -33.15
CA ASP A 53 3.94 16.94 -34.30
C ASP A 53 5.38 16.58 -33.89
N GLU A 54 6.13 16.06 -34.85
CA GLU A 54 7.47 15.54 -34.57
C GLU A 54 8.42 16.60 -34.01
N ASP A 55 8.37 17.80 -34.54
CA ASP A 55 9.24 18.89 -34.08
C ASP A 55 8.91 19.27 -32.65
N THR A 56 7.64 19.36 -32.31
CA THR A 56 7.19 19.67 -30.96
C THR A 56 7.55 18.53 -30.01
N GLN A 57 7.38 17.31 -30.46
CA GLN A 57 7.75 16.14 -29.66
C GLN A 57 9.23 16.14 -29.34
N GLN A 58 10.06 16.42 -30.34
CA GLN A 58 11.51 16.49 -30.11
C GLN A 58 11.86 17.59 -29.13
N ALA A 59 11.26 18.78 -29.28
CA ALA A 59 11.48 19.88 -28.38
C ALA A 59 11.07 19.51 -26.94
N LEU A 60 9.93 18.83 -26.78
CA LEU A 60 9.44 18.39 -25.48
C LEU A 60 10.40 17.40 -24.82
N THR A 61 10.85 16.40 -25.58
CA THR A 61 11.66 15.31 -25.03
C THR A 61 13.09 15.75 -24.71
N GLU A 62 13.53 16.88 -25.20
CA GLU A 62 14.82 17.45 -24.89
C GLU A 62 14.82 18.31 -23.63
N THR A 63 13.67 18.53 -23.03
CA THR A 63 13.58 19.34 -21.82
C THR A 63 13.95 18.55 -20.57
N PRO A 64 14.48 19.22 -19.56
CA PRO A 64 14.70 18.56 -18.26
C PRO A 64 13.38 18.08 -17.62
N TYR A 65 12.29 18.71 -17.96
CA TYR A 65 10.96 18.30 -17.45
C TYR A 65 10.58 16.92 -17.96
N TRP A 66 10.89 16.63 -19.22
CA TRP A 66 10.60 15.29 -19.75
C TRP A 66 11.46 14.23 -19.08
N SER A 67 12.72 14.53 -18.85
CA SER A 67 13.61 13.63 -18.15
C SER A 67 13.11 13.35 -16.74
N ALA A 68 12.68 14.39 -16.04
CA ALA A 68 12.11 14.25 -14.71
C ALA A 68 10.84 13.41 -14.74
N TYR A 69 10.01 13.61 -15.76
CA TYR A 69 8.79 12.81 -15.93
C TYR A 69 9.12 11.33 -16.10
N MET A 70 10.10 11.02 -16.94
CA MET A 70 10.48 9.62 -17.17
C MET A 70 11.06 8.98 -15.91
N ASP A 71 11.86 9.72 -15.16
CA ASP A 71 12.39 9.23 -13.89
C ASP A 71 11.28 8.98 -12.88
N SER A 72 10.34 9.92 -12.79
CA SER A 72 9.20 9.81 -11.90
C SER A 72 8.33 8.60 -12.27
N ARG A 73 8.16 8.38 -13.55
CA ARG A 73 7.38 7.24 -14.03
C ARG A 73 8.01 5.91 -13.58
N ARG A 74 9.33 5.80 -13.71
CA ARG A 74 10.04 4.61 -13.24
C ARG A 74 9.95 4.44 -11.73
N ALA A 75 10.04 5.56 -11.00
CA ALA A 75 9.90 5.52 -9.54
C ALA A 75 8.51 5.05 -9.13
N MET A 76 7.48 5.47 -9.85
CA MET A 76 6.12 5.04 -9.55
C MET A 76 5.89 3.57 -9.83
N GLU A 77 6.52 3.03 -10.85
CA GLU A 77 6.44 1.59 -11.11
C GLU A 77 7.07 0.78 -9.97
N ARG A 78 8.22 1.25 -9.47
CA ARG A 78 8.86 0.60 -8.32
C ARG A 78 7.99 0.71 -7.07
N ALA A 79 7.40 1.87 -6.85
CA ALA A 79 6.51 2.07 -5.70
C ALA A 79 5.29 1.14 -5.78
N ARG A 80 4.78 0.93 -6.97
CA ARG A 80 3.65 0.01 -7.18
C ARG A 80 4.04 -1.41 -6.80
N GLU A 81 5.21 -1.86 -7.23
CA GLU A 81 5.69 -3.19 -6.88
C GLU A 81 5.89 -3.33 -5.38
N GLU A 82 6.44 -2.31 -4.74
CA GLU A 82 6.64 -2.31 -3.29
C GLU A 82 5.32 -2.39 -2.54
N ILE A 83 4.32 -1.67 -3.01
CA ILE A 83 2.99 -1.68 -2.40
C ILE A 83 2.33 -3.03 -2.58
N GLU A 84 2.51 -3.65 -3.73
CA GLU A 84 1.97 -5.00 -3.95
C GLU A 84 2.63 -6.02 -3.03
N GLN A 85 3.94 -5.90 -2.83
CA GLN A 85 4.65 -6.75 -1.89
C GLN A 85 4.17 -6.53 -0.47
N PHE A 86 3.99 -5.27 -0.10
CA PHE A 86 3.47 -4.93 1.22
C PHE A 86 2.10 -5.56 1.43
N ALA A 87 1.22 -5.44 0.45
CA ALA A 87 -0.12 -6.00 0.55
C ALA A 87 -0.10 -7.52 0.65
N ALA A 88 0.78 -8.16 -0.11
CA ALA A 88 0.91 -9.61 -0.07
C ALA A 88 1.42 -10.09 1.28
N GLU A 89 2.43 -9.42 1.82
CA GLU A 89 2.97 -9.77 3.14
C GLU A 89 1.96 -9.52 4.23
N TRP A 90 1.27 -8.40 4.16
CA TRP A 90 0.24 -8.05 5.13
C TRP A 90 -0.87 -9.08 5.14
N THR A 91 -1.32 -9.49 3.96
CA THR A 91 -2.36 -10.52 3.84
C THR A 91 -1.86 -11.86 4.36
N ARG A 92 -0.61 -12.20 4.04
CA ARG A 92 -0.01 -13.44 4.52
C ARG A 92 0.08 -13.45 6.04
N MET A 93 0.55 -12.36 6.62
CA MET A 93 0.66 -12.26 8.07
C MET A 93 -0.71 -12.36 8.75
N ALA A 94 -1.72 -11.77 8.16
CA ALA A 94 -3.06 -11.86 8.70
C ALA A 94 -3.60 -13.29 8.67
N ARG A 95 -3.19 -14.08 7.69
CA ARG A 95 -3.61 -15.48 7.58
C ARG A 95 -2.79 -16.39 8.49
N GLU A 96 -1.49 -16.13 8.60
CA GLU A 96 -0.60 -16.98 9.37
C GLU A 96 -0.69 -16.73 10.85
N GLU A 97 -1.21 -15.59 11.24
CA GLU A 97 -1.42 -15.29 12.63
C GLU A 97 -2.78 -15.82 13.04
N PRO A 98 -2.86 -17.10 13.39
CA PRO A 98 -4.15 -17.64 13.78
C PRO A 98 -4.56 -16.95 15.06
N PRO A 99 -5.80 -16.50 15.12
CA PRO A 99 -6.28 -15.95 16.37
C PRO A 99 -6.11 -17.00 17.43
N PRO A 100 -5.53 -16.67 18.54
CA PRO A 100 -5.46 -17.63 19.62
C PRO A 100 -6.87 -18.05 19.93
N ALA A 101 -7.14 -19.31 19.78
CA ALA A 101 -8.43 -19.86 20.11
C ALA A 101 -8.29 -20.58 21.44
N PRO A 102 -8.25 -19.85 22.52
CA PRO A 102 -8.01 -20.47 23.83
C PRO A 102 -9.10 -21.46 24.20
N ASP A 103 -10.22 -21.31 23.59
CA ASP A 103 -11.36 -22.17 23.90
C ASP A 103 -11.42 -23.42 23.06
N ASP A 104 -10.56 -23.51 22.08
CA ASP A 104 -10.52 -24.72 21.28
C ASP A 104 -9.99 -25.87 22.10
N PRO A 105 -10.78 -26.91 22.34
CA PRO A 105 -10.26 -28.04 23.02
C PRO A 105 -9.19 -28.70 22.18
N PRO A 106 -8.10 -29.12 22.77
CA PRO A 106 -7.07 -29.79 21.98
C PRO A 106 -7.66 -31.04 21.34
N PRO A 107 -7.45 -31.19 20.07
CA PRO A 107 -8.02 -32.37 19.37
C PRO A 107 -7.40 -33.68 19.85
N ALA A 108 -6.32 -33.58 20.55
CA ALA A 108 -5.59 -34.76 20.99
C ALA A 108 -6.29 -35.50 22.11
N HIS A 109 -7.41 -35.06 22.55
CA HIS A 109 -8.13 -35.74 23.60
C HIS A 109 -8.65 -37.11 23.16
N GLU A 110 -8.78 -37.25 21.92
CA GLU A 110 -9.26 -38.56 21.44
C GLU A 110 -8.11 -39.56 21.32
#